data_16c0df027ae640b1427047b6e8f14aff
#
_entry.id   16c0df027ae640b1427047b6e8f14aff
#
_cell.length_a   1.000
_cell.length_b   1.000
_cell.length_c   1.000
_cell.angle_alpha   90.00
_cell.angle_beta   90.00
_cell.angle_gamma   90.00
#
_symmetry.space_group_name_H-M   'P 1'
#
loop_
_entity.id
_entity.type
_entity.pdbx_description
1 polymer ?
#
loop_
_entity_poly.entity_id
_entity_poly.type
_entity_poly.pdbx_seq_one_letter_code
_entity_poly.pdbx_strand_id
1 'polypeptide(L)'
;MRQLNKIYREQIVVSNIETVWKFFSDPRNLRKITPEYLNFRILTKDLPSEIFHGLIIEYKVSPFLNIDFHWITEITALKKNEYFIDEQRFGPYKFWHHLHTFEVVDENRVKIVDLVHYLLPLGIAGRLMNSVMIRRQLNHIFDYRAKVIANLFNQF
;
A
#
# COMPACT_ATOMS: atom_id res chain seq x y z
N MET A 1 -8.06 18.23 -18.46
CA MET A 1 -8.70 17.20 -17.62
C MET A 1 -7.66 16.55 -16.71
N ARG A 2 -7.96 16.31 -15.43
CA ARG A 2 -7.11 15.53 -14.52
C ARG A 2 -7.38 14.05 -14.80
N GLN A 3 -6.36 13.30 -15.16
CA GLN A 3 -6.51 11.87 -15.40
C GLN A 3 -6.26 11.10 -14.10
N LEU A 4 -7.26 10.34 -13.66
CA LEU A 4 -7.12 9.37 -12.59
C LEU A 4 -6.21 8.24 -13.07
N ASN A 5 -5.12 7.99 -12.33
CA ASN A 5 -4.19 6.92 -12.62
C ASN A 5 -4.57 5.67 -11.80
N LYS A 6 -4.17 4.51 -12.31
CA LYS A 6 -4.46 3.22 -11.70
C LYS A 6 -3.20 2.35 -11.64
N ILE A 7 -3.01 1.67 -10.50
CA ILE A 7 -2.10 0.53 -10.34
C ILE A 7 -2.95 -0.67 -9.98
N TYR A 8 -2.67 -1.79 -10.62
CA TYR A 8 -3.28 -3.08 -10.31
C TYR A 8 -2.18 -4.12 -10.20
N ARG A 9 -2.17 -4.88 -9.12
CA ARG A 9 -1.32 -6.04 -8.91
C ARG A 9 -2.14 -7.14 -8.28
N GLU A 10 -1.90 -8.38 -8.72
CA GLU A 10 -2.44 -9.56 -8.08
C GLU A 10 -1.36 -10.63 -7.95
N GLN A 11 -1.47 -11.43 -6.92
CA GLN A 11 -0.62 -12.60 -6.71
C GLN A 11 -1.34 -13.64 -5.88
N ILE A 12 -0.99 -14.90 -6.09
CA ILE A 12 -1.44 -16.01 -5.26
C ILE A 12 -0.28 -16.39 -4.32
N VAL A 13 -0.59 -16.53 -3.04
CA VAL A 13 0.36 -16.97 -2.00
C VAL A 13 -0.09 -18.29 -1.40
N VAL A 14 0.89 -19.08 -0.95
CA VAL A 14 0.64 -20.36 -0.27
C VAL A 14 0.50 -20.10 1.24
N SER A 15 -0.71 -19.90 1.67
CA SER A 15 -1.08 -19.66 3.07
C SER A 15 -2.60 -19.74 3.26
N ASN A 16 -3.06 -19.84 4.51
CA ASN A 16 -4.47 -19.66 4.84
C ASN A 16 -4.84 -18.19 5.00
N ILE A 17 -6.12 -17.88 4.91
CA ILE A 17 -6.63 -16.51 4.92
C ILE A 17 -6.35 -15.78 6.25
N GLU A 18 -6.42 -16.48 7.39
CA GLU A 18 -6.19 -15.90 8.71
C GLU A 18 -4.74 -15.41 8.86
N THR A 19 -3.78 -16.19 8.37
CA THR A 19 -2.35 -15.84 8.38
C THR A 19 -2.06 -14.65 7.48
N VAL A 20 -2.64 -14.63 6.26
CA VAL A 20 -2.53 -13.51 5.33
C VAL A 20 -3.16 -12.26 5.93
N TRP A 21 -4.39 -12.35 6.44
CA TRP A 21 -5.07 -11.22 7.07
C TRP A 21 -4.28 -10.67 8.26
N LYS A 22 -3.81 -11.53 9.16
CA LYS A 22 -3.01 -11.13 10.32
C LYS A 22 -1.75 -10.36 9.92
N PHE A 23 -1.13 -10.73 8.81
CA PHE A 23 0.04 -10.00 8.30
C PHE A 23 -0.33 -8.61 7.77
N PHE A 24 -1.36 -8.53 6.92
CA PHE A 24 -1.75 -7.28 6.27
C PHE A 24 -2.49 -6.31 7.20
N SER A 25 -3.20 -6.83 8.19
CA SER A 25 -3.94 -6.01 9.16
C SER A 25 -3.07 -5.44 10.28
N ASP A 26 -1.82 -5.88 10.45
CA ASP A 26 -0.87 -5.25 11.36
C ASP A 26 -0.11 -4.12 10.65
N PRO A 27 -0.36 -2.83 11.01
CA PRO A 27 0.27 -1.70 10.33
C PRO A 27 1.81 -1.71 10.38
N ARG A 28 2.39 -2.38 11.39
CA ARG A 28 3.85 -2.47 11.56
C ARG A 28 4.51 -3.28 10.44
N ASN A 29 3.78 -4.20 9.82
CA ASN A 29 4.28 -5.01 8.72
C ASN A 29 4.44 -4.24 7.41
N LEU A 30 3.81 -3.06 7.27
CA LEU A 30 3.97 -2.21 6.08
C LEU A 30 5.45 -1.88 5.82
N ARG A 31 6.24 -1.68 6.89
CA ARG A 31 7.69 -1.46 6.77
C ARG A 31 8.41 -2.61 6.09
N LYS A 32 7.99 -3.87 6.35
CA LYS A 32 8.64 -5.07 5.80
C LYS A 32 8.48 -5.19 4.29
N ILE A 33 7.35 -4.68 3.76
CA ILE A 33 6.99 -4.73 2.35
C ILE A 33 7.19 -3.39 1.62
N THR A 34 7.90 -2.46 2.25
CA THR A 34 8.26 -1.14 1.70
C THR A 34 9.75 -1.09 1.43
N PRO A 35 10.21 -0.70 0.21
CA PRO A 35 11.63 -0.60 -0.10
C PRO A 35 12.40 0.30 0.86
N GLU A 36 13.60 -0.11 1.25
CA GLU A 36 14.43 0.62 2.23
C GLU A 36 14.78 2.04 1.79
N TYR A 37 15.01 2.28 0.49
CA TYR A 37 15.35 3.60 -0.02
C TYR A 37 14.26 4.66 0.18
N LEU A 38 13.02 4.24 0.49
CA LEU A 38 11.93 5.15 0.83
C LEU A 38 12.02 5.71 2.26
N ASN A 39 12.98 5.27 3.07
CA ASN A 39 13.16 5.69 4.46
C ASN A 39 11.85 5.69 5.27
N PHE A 40 11.01 4.70 5.01
CA PHE A 40 9.69 4.60 5.60
C PHE A 40 9.75 4.45 7.12
N ARG A 41 9.06 5.33 7.84
CA ARG A 41 8.97 5.33 9.30
C ARG A 41 7.54 5.58 9.75
N ILE A 42 7.06 4.76 10.66
CA ILE A 42 5.78 4.98 11.33
C ILE A 42 5.99 5.96 12.47
N LEU A 43 5.17 7.01 12.55
CA LEU A 43 5.24 8.05 13.57
C LEU A 43 4.21 7.82 14.69
N THR A 44 3.09 7.16 14.38
CA THR A 44 2.07 6.80 15.37
C THR A 44 2.67 5.87 16.43
N LYS A 45 2.62 6.26 17.71
CA LYS A 45 3.26 5.53 18.81
C LYS A 45 2.47 4.30 19.25
N ASP A 46 1.17 4.46 19.45
CA ASP A 46 0.29 3.42 20.01
C ASP A 46 -0.51 2.74 18.88
N LEU A 47 0.19 1.95 18.05
CA LEU A 47 -0.44 1.21 16.98
C LEU A 47 -1.15 -0.05 17.50
N PRO A 48 -2.40 -0.29 17.10
CA PRO A 48 -3.08 -1.55 17.37
C PRO A 48 -2.38 -2.71 16.63
N SER A 49 -2.62 -3.92 17.10
CA SER A 49 -2.15 -5.14 16.41
C SER A 49 -2.96 -5.52 15.17
N GLU A 50 -4.14 -4.93 15.03
CA GLU A 50 -5.03 -5.13 13.89
C GLU A 50 -5.72 -3.79 13.55
N ILE A 51 -5.79 -3.47 12.26
CA ILE A 51 -6.48 -2.27 11.77
C ILE A 51 -7.99 -2.32 12.08
N PHE A 52 -8.59 -1.15 12.23
CA PHE A 52 -10.04 -0.99 12.39
C PHE A 52 -10.54 0.22 11.59
N HIS A 53 -11.83 0.28 11.34
CA HIS A 53 -12.47 1.40 10.62
C HIS A 53 -12.26 2.72 11.36
N GLY A 54 -11.75 3.73 10.65
CA GLY A 54 -11.42 5.05 11.20
C GLY A 54 -10.04 5.15 11.85
N LEU A 55 -9.22 4.08 11.81
CA LEU A 55 -7.83 4.16 12.28
C LEU A 55 -7.04 5.16 11.46
N ILE A 56 -6.42 6.13 12.14
CA ILE A 56 -5.49 7.09 11.54
C ILE A 56 -4.07 6.65 11.85
N ILE A 57 -3.23 6.60 10.82
CA ILE A 57 -1.82 6.24 10.96
C ILE A 57 -0.97 7.30 10.27
N GLU A 58 0.07 7.75 10.98
CA GLU A 58 1.02 8.72 10.49
C GLU A 58 2.34 8.05 10.11
N TYR A 59 2.84 8.41 8.94
CA TYR A 59 4.10 7.94 8.38
C TYR A 59 4.98 9.10 7.96
N LYS A 60 6.27 8.82 7.85
CA LYS A 60 7.24 9.61 7.13
C LYS A 60 7.85 8.76 6.03
N VAL A 61 7.89 9.28 4.82
CA VAL A 61 8.36 8.57 3.63
C VAL A 61 9.11 9.52 2.72
N SER A 62 10.21 9.06 2.08
CA SER A 62 11.05 9.87 1.20
C SER A 62 10.98 9.32 -0.24
N PRO A 63 9.86 9.49 -0.97
CA PRO A 63 9.69 8.89 -2.28
C PRO A 63 10.54 9.57 -3.37
N PHE A 64 10.97 10.83 -3.17
CA PHE A 64 11.69 11.61 -4.18
C PHE A 64 12.90 12.31 -3.60
N LEU A 65 14.08 12.13 -4.21
CA LEU A 65 15.32 12.86 -3.90
C LEU A 65 15.67 12.92 -2.40
N ASN A 66 15.33 11.87 -1.63
CA ASN A 66 15.45 11.83 -0.17
C ASN A 66 14.72 12.97 0.57
N ILE A 67 13.70 13.57 -0.06
CA ILE A 67 12.85 14.58 0.59
C ILE A 67 11.79 13.84 1.39
N ASP A 68 11.77 14.12 2.69
CA ASP A 68 10.79 13.56 3.62
C ASP A 68 9.40 14.17 3.42
N PHE A 69 8.41 13.32 3.21
CA PHE A 69 6.99 13.69 3.20
C PHE A 69 6.30 13.10 4.41
N HIS A 70 5.48 13.92 5.05
CA HIS A 70 4.52 13.46 6.04
C HIS A 70 3.32 12.86 5.32
N TRP A 71 2.90 11.67 5.74
CA TRP A 71 1.78 10.96 5.15
C TRP A 71 0.83 10.51 6.24
N ILE A 72 -0.43 10.90 6.14
CA ILE A 72 -1.50 10.48 7.05
C ILE A 72 -2.48 9.62 6.28
N THR A 73 -2.69 8.41 6.75
CA THR A 73 -3.63 7.43 6.19
C THR A 73 -4.78 7.21 7.14
N GLU A 74 -5.97 7.00 6.59
CA GLU A 74 -7.14 6.51 7.31
C GLU A 74 -7.59 5.18 6.71
N ILE A 75 -7.94 4.22 7.55
CA ILE A 75 -8.64 3.00 7.16
C ILE A 75 -10.13 3.33 7.05
N THR A 76 -10.61 3.52 5.82
CA THR A 76 -11.96 4.02 5.56
C THR A 76 -13.02 2.94 5.44
N ALA A 77 -12.63 1.71 5.18
CA ALA A 77 -13.51 0.54 5.18
C ALA A 77 -12.70 -0.72 5.38
N LEU A 78 -13.30 -1.72 6.00
CA LEU A 78 -12.75 -3.07 6.07
C LEU A 78 -13.82 -4.13 6.33
N LYS A 79 -13.54 -5.33 5.84
CA LYS A 79 -14.23 -6.56 6.21
C LYS A 79 -13.16 -7.63 6.42
N LYS A 80 -13.10 -8.17 7.64
CA LYS A 80 -12.06 -9.13 8.05
C LYS A 80 -12.00 -10.31 7.08
N ASN A 81 -10.75 -10.68 6.73
CA ASN A 81 -10.44 -11.76 5.78
C ASN A 81 -10.91 -11.54 4.33
N GLU A 82 -11.45 -10.37 4.00
CA GLU A 82 -11.93 -10.08 2.65
C GLU A 82 -11.25 -8.85 2.04
N TYR A 83 -11.31 -7.69 2.71
CA TYR A 83 -10.71 -6.46 2.19
C TYR A 83 -10.51 -5.39 3.26
N PHE A 84 -9.67 -4.43 2.93
CA PHE A 84 -9.66 -3.11 3.56
C PHE A 84 -9.27 -2.02 2.55
N ILE A 85 -9.64 -0.79 2.88
CA ILE A 85 -9.32 0.40 2.09
C ILE A 85 -8.53 1.34 2.97
N ASP A 86 -7.36 1.77 2.48
CA ASP A 86 -6.60 2.88 3.05
C ASP A 86 -6.64 4.10 2.12
N GLU A 87 -6.88 5.27 2.68
CA GLU A 87 -6.91 6.53 1.96
C GLU A 87 -5.96 7.54 2.56
N GLN A 88 -5.21 8.24 1.71
CA GLN A 88 -4.40 9.36 2.14
C GLN A 88 -5.29 10.54 2.53
N ARG A 89 -5.20 11.00 3.77
CA ARG A 89 -5.82 12.24 4.25
C ARG A 89 -4.89 13.43 4.08
N PHE A 90 -3.60 13.21 4.27
CA PHE A 90 -2.54 14.19 4.02
C PHE A 90 -1.32 13.50 3.42
N GLY A 91 -0.64 14.12 2.45
CA GLY A 91 0.54 13.52 1.84
C GLY A 91 0.86 14.04 0.44
N PRO A 92 1.79 13.37 -0.28
CA PRO A 92 2.33 13.86 -1.55
C PRO A 92 1.37 13.76 -2.73
N TYR A 93 0.30 12.98 -2.62
CA TYR A 93 -0.69 12.86 -3.71
C TYR A 93 -1.88 13.79 -3.47
N LYS A 94 -2.55 14.17 -4.54
CA LYS A 94 -3.81 14.92 -4.45
C LYS A 94 -4.98 14.01 -4.08
N PHE A 95 -4.91 12.75 -4.49
CA PHE A 95 -5.85 11.70 -4.20
C PHE A 95 -5.10 10.38 -4.15
N TRP A 96 -5.41 9.56 -3.17
CA TRP A 96 -4.91 8.20 -3.02
C TRP A 96 -5.97 7.35 -2.35
N HIS A 97 -6.40 6.31 -3.06
CA HIS A 97 -7.35 5.32 -2.59
C HIS A 97 -6.77 3.95 -2.92
N HIS A 98 -6.54 3.14 -1.92
CA HIS A 98 -5.91 1.84 -2.06
C HIS A 98 -6.82 0.76 -1.48
N LEU A 99 -7.38 -0.06 -2.34
CA LEU A 99 -8.16 -1.23 -1.99
C LEU A 99 -7.26 -2.46 -1.98
N HIS A 100 -7.24 -3.15 -0.86
CA HIS A 100 -6.64 -4.48 -0.69
C HIS A 100 -7.77 -5.52 -0.63
N THR A 101 -7.71 -6.56 -1.46
CA THR A 101 -8.65 -7.68 -1.37
C THR A 101 -7.93 -9.00 -1.19
N PHE A 102 -8.57 -9.91 -0.48
CA PHE A 102 -8.08 -11.24 -0.14
C PHE A 102 -9.15 -12.25 -0.50
N GLU A 103 -8.86 -13.14 -1.47
CA GLU A 103 -9.80 -14.14 -1.95
C GLU A 103 -9.22 -15.54 -1.70
N VAL A 104 -9.97 -16.38 -1.00
CA VAL A 104 -9.62 -17.78 -0.81
C VAL A 104 -9.72 -18.50 -2.15
N VAL A 105 -8.60 -19.05 -2.64
CA VAL A 105 -8.56 -19.88 -3.85
C VAL A 105 -8.87 -21.33 -3.49
N ASP A 106 -8.23 -21.82 -2.42
CA ASP A 106 -8.46 -23.12 -1.80
C ASP A 106 -7.96 -23.11 -0.34
N GLU A 107 -7.90 -24.26 0.32
CA GLU A 107 -7.53 -24.39 1.74
C GLU A 107 -6.14 -23.78 2.07
N ASN A 108 -5.21 -23.78 1.11
CA ASN A 108 -3.81 -23.40 1.30
C ASN A 108 -3.37 -22.24 0.40
N ARG A 109 -4.28 -21.62 -0.35
CA ARG A 109 -3.92 -20.53 -1.26
C ARG A 109 -4.88 -19.36 -1.17
N VAL A 110 -4.31 -18.17 -1.11
CA VAL A 110 -5.04 -16.91 -1.09
C VAL A 110 -4.56 -16.03 -2.25
N LYS A 111 -5.51 -15.47 -2.99
CA LYS A 111 -5.24 -14.41 -3.97
C LYS A 111 -5.29 -13.05 -3.27
N ILE A 112 -4.23 -12.29 -3.41
CA ILE A 112 -4.10 -10.93 -2.90
C ILE A 112 -4.17 -9.98 -4.08
N VAL A 113 -4.98 -8.94 -3.97
CA VAL A 113 -5.08 -7.89 -4.99
C VAL A 113 -4.84 -6.53 -4.36
N ASP A 114 -3.96 -5.74 -4.96
CA ASP A 114 -3.75 -4.33 -4.70
C ASP A 114 -4.34 -3.51 -5.86
N LEU A 115 -5.31 -2.66 -5.57
CA LEU A 115 -5.91 -1.73 -6.52
C LEU A 115 -5.79 -0.30 -6.00
N VAL A 116 -4.87 0.46 -6.60
CA VAL A 116 -4.65 1.87 -6.24
C VAL A 116 -5.20 2.80 -7.31
N HIS A 117 -5.98 3.78 -6.88
CA HIS A 117 -6.33 4.93 -7.69
C HIS A 117 -5.67 6.18 -7.12
N TYR A 118 -4.99 6.97 -7.96
CA TYR A 118 -4.27 8.15 -7.48
C TYR A 118 -4.28 9.33 -8.46
N LEU A 119 -4.16 10.55 -7.90
CA LEU A 119 -3.97 11.79 -8.65
C LEU A 119 -2.71 12.50 -8.18
N LEU A 120 -1.94 13.01 -9.12
CA LEU A 120 -0.76 13.82 -8.83
C LEU A 120 -1.14 15.28 -8.52
N PRO A 121 -0.42 15.96 -7.59
CA PRO A 121 -0.74 17.32 -7.18
C PRO A 121 -0.44 18.39 -8.23
N LEU A 122 0.37 18.10 -9.23
CA LEU A 122 1.02 19.08 -10.09
C LEU A 122 0.15 19.61 -11.23
N GLY A 123 0.35 20.91 -11.59
CA GLY A 123 -0.20 21.59 -12.75
C GLY A 123 0.30 21.04 -14.10
N ILE A 124 -0.09 21.68 -15.22
CA ILE A 124 0.03 21.15 -16.59
C ILE A 124 1.49 20.83 -17.02
N ALA A 125 2.47 21.68 -16.66
CA ALA A 125 3.87 21.51 -17.07
C ALA A 125 4.61 20.38 -16.34
N GLY A 126 4.25 20.09 -15.07
CA GLY A 126 4.81 18.98 -14.30
C GLY A 126 4.22 17.61 -14.64
N ARG A 127 3.14 17.55 -15.41
CA ARG A 127 2.36 16.32 -15.65
C ARG A 127 3.05 15.30 -16.54
N LEU A 128 3.75 15.71 -17.59
CA LEU A 128 4.31 14.76 -18.55
C LEU A 128 5.61 14.11 -18.06
N MET A 129 6.56 14.89 -17.57
CA MET A 129 7.83 14.34 -17.09
C MET A 129 7.71 13.64 -15.73
N ASN A 130 6.95 14.25 -14.79
CA ASN A 130 6.78 13.68 -13.46
C ASN A 130 5.82 12.47 -13.44
N SER A 131 4.84 12.40 -14.34
CA SER A 131 3.90 11.26 -14.36
C SER A 131 4.58 9.96 -14.74
N VAL A 132 5.51 9.97 -15.69
CA VAL A 132 6.27 8.77 -16.11
C VAL A 132 7.22 8.33 -14.99
N MET A 133 7.92 9.24 -14.36
CA MET A 133 8.87 8.94 -13.27
C MET A 133 8.14 8.40 -12.04
N ILE A 134 7.06 9.07 -11.61
CA ILE A 134 6.25 8.62 -10.48
C ILE A 134 5.62 7.26 -10.76
N ARG A 135 5.08 7.06 -11.97
CA ARG A 135 4.51 5.77 -12.38
C ARG A 135 5.53 4.64 -12.33
N ARG A 136 6.75 4.88 -12.82
CA ARG A 136 7.85 3.91 -12.75
C ARG A 136 8.21 3.58 -11.31
N GLN A 137 8.32 4.59 -10.46
CA GLN A 137 8.63 4.40 -9.05
C GLN A 137 7.54 3.63 -8.31
N LEU A 138 6.27 3.98 -8.52
CA LEU A 138 5.16 3.24 -7.92
C LEU A 138 5.12 1.79 -8.40
N ASN A 139 5.32 1.53 -9.69
CA ASN A 139 5.44 0.17 -10.19
C ASN A 139 6.57 -0.59 -9.48
N HIS A 140 7.74 0.02 -9.35
CA HIS A 140 8.87 -0.58 -8.64
C HIS A 140 8.56 -0.90 -7.17
N ILE A 141 7.85 0.00 -6.47
CA ILE A 141 7.42 -0.23 -5.09
C ILE A 141 6.48 -1.44 -5.00
N PHE A 142 5.49 -1.54 -5.88
CA PHE A 142 4.55 -2.66 -5.88
C PHE A 142 5.18 -3.97 -6.35
N ASP A 143 6.13 -3.93 -7.29
CA ASP A 143 6.87 -5.10 -7.72
C ASP A 143 7.81 -5.61 -6.61
N TYR A 144 8.45 -4.71 -5.85
CA TYR A 144 9.23 -5.06 -4.66
C TYR A 144 8.32 -5.70 -3.60
N ARG A 145 7.17 -5.08 -3.30
CA ARG A 145 6.17 -5.61 -2.36
C ARG A 145 5.77 -7.04 -2.74
N ALA A 146 5.42 -7.27 -4.00
CA ALA A 146 5.02 -8.58 -4.48
C ALA A 146 6.11 -9.65 -4.27
N LYS A 147 7.38 -9.30 -4.52
CA LYS A 147 8.53 -10.20 -4.27
C LYS A 147 8.69 -10.54 -2.79
N VAL A 148 8.62 -9.54 -1.92
CA VAL A 148 8.74 -9.75 -0.46
C VAL A 148 7.60 -10.62 0.06
N ILE A 149 6.35 -10.36 -0.38
CA ILE A 149 5.18 -11.14 -0.01
C ILE A 149 5.34 -12.59 -0.49
N ALA A 150 5.76 -12.81 -1.74
CA ALA A 150 6.03 -14.16 -2.25
C ALA A 150 7.07 -14.89 -1.40
N ASN A 151 8.16 -14.21 -1.03
CA ASN A 151 9.20 -14.81 -0.17
C ASN A 151 8.70 -15.12 1.25
N LEU A 152 7.79 -14.31 1.80
CA LEU A 152 7.25 -14.52 3.15
C LEU A 152 6.28 -15.71 3.23
N PHE A 153 5.49 -15.93 2.18
CA PHE A 153 4.40 -16.90 2.20
C PHE A 153 4.67 -18.17 1.39
N ASN A 154 5.61 -18.13 0.43
CA ASN A 154 5.91 -19.30 -0.44
C ASN A 154 7.22 -20.01 -0.05
N GLN A 155 7.70 -19.84 1.19
CA GLN A 155 8.86 -20.57 1.71
C GLN A 155 8.43 -21.98 2.13
N PHE A 156 8.38 -22.90 1.15
CA PHE A 156 8.33 -24.35 1.36
C PHE A 156 9.14 -25.08 0.30
#